data_5cad6fdf3803a2e3269580c004c08a72
#
_entry.id   5cad6fdf3803a2e3269580c004c08a72
#
_cell.length_a   1.000
_cell.length_b   1.000
_cell.length_c   1.000
_cell.angle_alpha   90.00
_cell.angle_beta   90.00
_cell.angle_gamma   90.00
#
_symmetry.space_group_name_H-M   'P 1'
#
loop_
_entity.id
_entity.type
_entity.pdbx_description
1 polymer ?
#
loop_
_entity_poly.entity_id
_entity_poly.type
_entity_poly.pdbx_seq_one_letter_code
_entity_poly.pdbx_strand_id
1 'polypeptide(L)'
;WLGIVVVLAVAVLPRPSWRDLVRSAQVTLSAGLVYSYALVLWLTNTPALRVTDADLEAYATRAGPGGLLPTVATLHGFWRTADVDTVRDWLGPGFGLLVAVLLAVAVVAGYTVLWKAEFDRATPLIAVTVVGLLLAAGVSGPAGGVYRFAFDNLPLFEAMREQQKWIALVLLGYAVAFGVSVEWFAARVADRSALLALPLALAPVVIAPTLVWGLGGSISTSRYPEGWSQANARMGSGDGLALFLPWHAYQPFGFSDDRTIATPANAFFDRTALTSDAVELPGLRTDSTSLRTAYVDRLVADGGGDAFGRLVAPLGVEYVVLAKTSELPDYGWVRRQPDLALVLDTATMAVYRVEARGTGRVVARRSATYEQTLQWAAAGELGTEAITPTGGVDGGRSQAAGSLRKLSATQWQVEAGSSGWVVIPEEYSDGWQVDGVAGIPTLAGTIAFDAPGDALTVSYAPWRWLLPATFASTAVLFALIVGGLIEHRRTWLRRRSSPTSGR
;
A
#
# COMPACT_ATOMS: atom_id res chain seq x y z
N TRP A 1 -10.48 -10.84 5.75
CA TRP A 1 -10.14 -11.17 7.15
C TRP A 1 -11.17 -10.64 8.15
N LEU A 2 -11.60 -9.37 8.08
CA LEU A 2 -12.68 -8.86 8.93
C LEU A 2 -13.94 -9.72 8.86
N GLY A 3 -14.34 -10.20 7.69
CA GLY A 3 -15.47 -11.12 7.53
C GLY A 3 -15.29 -12.44 8.28
N ILE A 4 -14.09 -13.00 8.27
CA ILE A 4 -13.77 -14.23 9.03
C ILE A 4 -13.86 -13.97 10.53
N VAL A 5 -13.36 -12.84 11.00
CA VAL A 5 -13.45 -12.47 12.42
C VAL A 5 -14.91 -12.28 12.85
N VAL A 6 -15.74 -11.67 11.99
CA VAL A 6 -17.20 -11.54 12.26
C VAL A 6 -17.86 -12.91 12.32
N VAL A 7 -17.53 -13.85 11.42
CA VAL A 7 -18.05 -15.22 11.46
C VAL A 7 -17.61 -15.93 12.72
N LEU A 8 -16.34 -15.82 13.09
CA LEU A 8 -15.82 -16.40 14.35
C LEU A 8 -16.50 -15.78 15.58
N ALA A 9 -16.74 -14.47 15.58
CA ALA A 9 -17.45 -13.80 16.66
C ALA A 9 -18.89 -14.32 16.81
N VAL A 10 -19.58 -14.60 15.71
CA VAL A 10 -20.93 -15.21 15.74
C VAL A 10 -20.88 -16.67 16.16
N ALA A 11 -19.81 -17.40 15.81
CA ALA A 11 -19.61 -18.78 16.27
C ALA A 11 -19.43 -18.90 17.80
N VAL A 12 -19.01 -17.82 18.45
CA VAL A 12 -18.88 -17.74 19.94
C VAL A 12 -20.20 -17.39 20.62
N LEU A 13 -21.29 -17.14 19.87
CA LEU A 13 -22.61 -16.90 20.46
C LEU A 13 -23.01 -18.08 21.36
N PRO A 14 -23.54 -17.82 22.58
CA PRO A 14 -23.92 -18.87 23.51
C PRO A 14 -25.00 -19.82 22.98
N ARG A 15 -25.80 -19.35 22.03
CA ARG A 15 -26.86 -20.11 21.36
C ARG A 15 -26.98 -19.67 19.90
N PRO A 16 -26.01 -20.04 19.03
CA PRO A 16 -26.08 -19.65 17.62
C PRO A 16 -27.30 -20.30 16.94
N SER A 17 -28.20 -19.50 16.42
CA SER A 17 -29.31 -20.00 15.59
C SER A 17 -28.83 -20.23 14.15
N TRP A 18 -29.49 -21.13 13.43
CA TRP A 18 -29.25 -21.29 11.98
C TRP A 18 -29.36 -19.96 11.22
N ARG A 19 -30.26 -19.08 11.65
CA ARG A 19 -30.43 -17.75 11.05
C ARG A 19 -29.19 -16.84 11.24
N ASP A 20 -28.52 -16.94 12.37
CA ASP A 20 -27.29 -16.16 12.64
C ASP A 20 -26.13 -16.65 11.78
N LEU A 21 -26.02 -17.97 11.61
CA LEU A 21 -25.03 -18.56 10.69
C LEU A 21 -25.28 -18.13 9.24
N VAL A 22 -26.53 -18.18 8.77
CA VAL A 22 -26.90 -17.75 7.42
C VAL A 22 -26.62 -16.26 7.21
N ARG A 23 -26.96 -15.40 8.17
CA ARG A 23 -26.68 -13.95 8.10
C ARG A 23 -25.17 -13.68 8.07
N SER A 24 -24.39 -14.37 8.88
CA SER A 24 -22.94 -14.23 8.90
C SER A 24 -22.32 -14.68 7.58
N ALA A 25 -22.80 -15.79 7.03
CA ALA A 25 -22.39 -16.25 5.72
C ALA A 25 -22.75 -15.24 4.62
N GLN A 26 -23.94 -14.65 4.68
CA GLN A 26 -24.36 -13.58 3.75
C GLN A 26 -23.46 -12.35 3.85
N VAL A 27 -23.15 -11.87 5.06
CA VAL A 27 -22.24 -10.72 5.26
C VAL A 27 -20.86 -11.03 4.72
N THR A 28 -20.31 -12.22 5.04
CA THR A 28 -18.97 -12.62 4.57
C THR A 28 -18.92 -12.77 3.05
N LEU A 29 -19.94 -13.39 2.46
CA LEU A 29 -20.05 -13.54 1.00
C LEU A 29 -20.18 -12.18 0.31
N SER A 30 -21.04 -11.30 0.85
CA SER A 30 -21.20 -9.93 0.33
C SER A 30 -19.89 -9.14 0.39
N ALA A 31 -19.16 -9.22 1.51
CA ALA A 31 -17.86 -8.61 1.65
C ALA A 31 -16.85 -9.21 0.65
N GLY A 32 -16.80 -10.53 0.51
CA GLY A 32 -15.96 -11.22 -0.47
C GLY A 32 -16.26 -10.79 -1.91
N LEU A 33 -17.53 -10.63 -2.26
CA LEU A 33 -17.96 -10.16 -3.58
C LEU A 33 -17.59 -8.69 -3.83
N VAL A 34 -17.72 -7.83 -2.83
CA VAL A 34 -17.26 -6.43 -2.93
C VAL A 34 -15.76 -6.34 -3.15
N TYR A 35 -14.97 -7.25 -2.57
CA TYR A 35 -13.52 -7.31 -2.73
C TYR A 35 -13.07 -8.28 -3.84
N SER A 36 -13.98 -8.76 -4.69
CA SER A 36 -13.66 -9.76 -5.73
C SER A 36 -12.56 -9.30 -6.69
N TYR A 37 -12.48 -8.00 -7.01
CA TYR A 37 -11.42 -7.45 -7.85
C TYR A 37 -10.02 -7.64 -7.22
N ALA A 38 -9.88 -7.44 -5.92
CA ALA A 38 -8.61 -7.63 -5.21
C ALA A 38 -8.26 -9.13 -5.09
N LEU A 39 -9.28 -9.98 -4.90
CA LEU A 39 -9.10 -11.43 -4.87
C LEU A 39 -8.63 -11.96 -6.24
N VAL A 40 -9.21 -11.46 -7.32
CA VAL A 40 -8.79 -11.83 -8.69
C VAL A 40 -7.35 -11.41 -8.94
N LEU A 41 -6.96 -10.17 -8.59
CA LEU A 41 -5.58 -9.74 -8.71
C LEU A 41 -4.62 -10.66 -7.96
N TRP A 42 -4.96 -11.02 -6.73
CA TRP A 42 -4.15 -11.90 -5.93
C TRP A 42 -4.04 -13.33 -6.51
N LEU A 43 -5.15 -13.88 -7.03
CA LEU A 43 -5.17 -15.24 -7.60
C LEU A 43 -4.47 -15.34 -8.96
N THR A 44 -4.39 -14.24 -9.70
CA THR A 44 -3.93 -14.23 -11.09
C THR A 44 -2.59 -13.53 -11.29
N ASN A 45 -2.08 -12.84 -10.29
CA ASN A 45 -0.82 -12.14 -10.33
C ASN A 45 0.16 -12.81 -9.37
N THR A 46 1.27 -13.33 -9.87
CA THR A 46 2.36 -13.75 -9.01
C THR A 46 2.89 -12.52 -8.30
N PRO A 47 2.90 -12.46 -6.97
CA PRO A 47 3.26 -11.24 -6.26
C PRO A 47 4.69 -10.82 -6.61
N ALA A 48 4.81 -9.68 -7.26
CA ALA A 48 6.08 -8.99 -7.39
C ALA A 48 6.58 -8.49 -6.02
N LEU A 49 5.66 -8.30 -5.09
CA LEU A 49 5.91 -7.88 -3.72
C LEU A 49 6.37 -9.07 -2.87
N ARG A 50 7.63 -9.06 -2.50
CA ARG A 50 8.16 -9.99 -1.50
C ARG A 50 8.07 -9.34 -0.14
N VAL A 51 7.05 -9.70 0.64
CA VAL A 51 6.99 -9.34 2.05
C VAL A 51 7.80 -10.37 2.83
N THR A 52 8.78 -9.90 3.58
CA THR A 52 9.75 -10.75 4.30
C THR A 52 9.48 -10.75 5.81
N ASP A 53 10.14 -11.65 6.54
CA ASP A 53 10.16 -11.62 8.00
C ASP A 53 10.71 -10.29 8.55
N ALA A 54 11.67 -9.68 7.84
CA ALA A 54 12.21 -8.38 8.20
C ALA A 54 11.14 -7.29 8.14
N ASP A 55 10.26 -7.31 7.13
CA ASP A 55 9.11 -6.41 7.06
C ASP A 55 8.14 -6.64 8.23
N LEU A 56 7.84 -7.89 8.56
CA LEU A 56 6.95 -8.23 9.66
C LEU A 56 7.46 -7.70 10.99
N GLU A 57 8.77 -7.77 11.23
CA GLU A 57 9.40 -7.27 12.45
C GLU A 57 9.58 -5.75 12.45
N ALA A 58 9.88 -5.17 11.30
CA ALA A 58 10.00 -3.74 11.13
C ALA A 58 8.70 -3.00 11.47
N TYR A 59 7.56 -3.57 11.07
CA TYR A 59 6.23 -3.05 11.36
C TYR A 59 5.60 -3.61 12.65
N ALA A 60 6.38 -4.30 13.49
CA ALA A 60 5.87 -4.87 14.74
C ALA A 60 5.34 -3.80 15.69
N THR A 61 4.31 -4.17 16.45
CA THR A 61 3.73 -3.30 17.47
C THR A 61 4.75 -3.03 18.57
N ARG A 62 4.98 -1.76 18.87
CA ARG A 62 5.95 -1.32 19.87
C ARG A 62 5.28 -1.12 21.23
N ALA A 63 5.95 -1.62 22.27
CA ALA A 63 5.51 -1.44 23.65
C ALA A 63 5.83 -0.02 24.14
N GLY A 64 4.84 0.63 24.74
CA GLY A 64 5.05 1.86 25.50
C GLY A 64 5.54 1.56 26.93
N PRO A 65 5.66 2.60 27.79
CA PRO A 65 6.17 2.48 29.17
C PRO A 65 5.41 1.48 30.05
N GLY A 66 4.12 1.26 29.77
CA GLY A 66 3.28 0.30 30.51
C GLY A 66 3.35 -1.15 30.00
N GLY A 67 4.17 -1.44 28.99
CA GLY A 67 4.23 -2.72 28.31
C GLY A 67 3.28 -2.81 27.11
N LEU A 68 3.37 -3.93 26.37
CA LEU A 68 2.69 -4.08 25.08
C LEU A 68 1.16 -4.09 25.19
N LEU A 69 0.59 -4.92 26.05
CA LEU A 69 -0.87 -5.04 26.18
C LEU A 69 -1.56 -3.75 26.63
N PRO A 70 -1.08 -3.04 27.67
CA PRO A 70 -1.61 -1.71 28.00
C PRO A 70 -1.51 -0.71 26.85
N THR A 71 -0.42 -0.76 26.10
CA THR A 71 -0.22 0.12 24.92
C THR A 71 -1.30 -0.13 23.87
N VAL A 72 -1.53 -1.38 23.49
CA VAL A 72 -2.56 -1.75 22.52
C VAL A 72 -3.98 -1.48 23.06
N ALA A 73 -4.22 -1.75 24.35
CA ALA A 73 -5.51 -1.49 24.99
C ALA A 73 -5.86 0.00 25.04
N THR A 74 -4.87 0.87 25.04
CA THR A 74 -5.05 2.33 24.92
C THR A 74 -5.03 2.82 23.47
N LEU A 75 -5.13 1.91 22.50
CA LEU A 75 -5.15 2.18 21.06
C LEU A 75 -3.85 2.80 20.52
N HIS A 76 -2.73 2.52 21.17
CA HIS A 76 -1.38 2.92 20.78
C HIS A 76 -0.58 1.73 20.27
N GLY A 77 0.72 1.94 20.02
CA GLY A 77 1.66 0.89 19.60
C GLY A 77 1.99 0.93 18.11
N PHE A 78 1.68 2.05 17.46
CA PHE A 78 2.08 2.26 16.07
C PHE A 78 3.61 2.16 15.94
N TRP A 79 4.09 1.47 14.90
CA TRP A 79 5.52 1.21 14.70
C TRP A 79 6.35 2.50 14.62
N ARG A 80 5.75 3.61 14.17
CA ARG A 80 6.34 4.94 14.08
C ARG A 80 5.91 5.80 15.27
N THR A 81 6.44 5.49 16.44
CA THR A 81 6.00 6.14 17.69
C THR A 81 6.50 7.57 17.87
N ALA A 82 7.55 7.99 17.16
CA ALA A 82 8.20 9.29 17.39
C ALA A 82 7.36 10.50 16.94
N ASP A 83 6.37 10.27 16.03
CA ASP A 83 5.61 11.35 15.39
C ASP A 83 4.12 11.34 15.78
N VAL A 84 3.73 10.55 16.77
CA VAL A 84 2.32 10.47 17.19
C VAL A 84 2.11 11.28 18.45
N ASP A 85 1.41 12.41 18.31
CA ASP A 85 0.90 13.18 19.44
C ASP A 85 -0.06 12.30 20.23
N THR A 86 0.38 11.87 21.39
CA THR A 86 -0.48 11.13 22.30
C THR A 86 -1.37 12.09 23.06
N VAL A 87 -2.49 11.61 23.59
CA VAL A 87 -3.35 12.38 24.52
C VAL A 87 -2.50 12.96 25.68
N ARG A 88 -1.43 12.25 26.05
CA ARG A 88 -0.48 12.66 27.05
C ARG A 88 0.30 13.91 26.64
N ASP A 89 0.69 14.01 25.35
CA ASP A 89 1.51 15.11 24.87
C ASP A 89 0.70 16.41 24.77
N TRP A 90 -0.56 16.29 24.42
CA TRP A 90 -1.43 17.46 24.28
C TRP A 90 -2.14 17.88 25.59
N LEU A 91 -2.53 16.96 26.47
CA LEU A 91 -3.19 17.27 27.73
C LEU A 91 -2.22 17.30 28.95
N GLY A 92 -0.96 16.95 28.72
CA GLY A 92 0.03 16.74 29.76
C GLY A 92 -0.11 15.36 30.47
N PRO A 93 0.95 14.88 31.11
CA PRO A 93 1.04 13.49 31.57
C PRO A 93 -0.01 13.14 32.63
N GLY A 94 -0.34 14.05 33.54
CA GLY A 94 -1.30 13.79 34.62
C GLY A 94 -2.73 13.82 34.14
N PHE A 95 -3.12 14.84 33.38
CA PHE A 95 -4.48 14.99 32.88
C PHE A 95 -4.79 13.99 31.76
N GLY A 96 -3.82 13.70 30.88
CA GLY A 96 -3.95 12.67 29.87
C GLY A 96 -4.18 11.29 30.46
N LEU A 97 -3.48 10.93 31.56
CA LEU A 97 -3.71 9.68 32.28
C LEU A 97 -5.11 9.65 32.91
N LEU A 98 -5.56 10.73 33.53
CA LEU A 98 -6.90 10.82 34.11
C LEU A 98 -7.98 10.56 33.04
N VAL A 99 -7.88 11.21 31.91
CA VAL A 99 -8.84 11.03 30.79
C VAL A 99 -8.79 9.60 30.26
N ALA A 100 -7.62 9.00 30.09
CA ALA A 100 -7.49 7.61 29.66
C ALA A 100 -8.14 6.63 30.64
N VAL A 101 -7.95 6.85 31.96
CA VAL A 101 -8.58 6.05 33.01
C VAL A 101 -10.11 6.21 32.99
N LEU A 102 -10.62 7.44 32.87
CA LEU A 102 -12.06 7.68 32.79
C LEU A 102 -12.71 6.99 31.60
N LEU A 103 -12.04 7.02 30.45
CA LEU A 103 -12.52 6.32 29.25
C LEU A 103 -12.48 4.80 29.41
N ALA A 104 -11.40 4.27 29.99
CA ALA A 104 -11.32 2.84 30.29
C ALA A 104 -12.43 2.40 31.26
N VAL A 105 -12.71 3.18 32.30
CA VAL A 105 -13.82 2.95 33.23
C VAL A 105 -15.16 3.00 32.48
N ALA A 106 -15.37 3.95 31.59
CA ALA A 106 -16.59 4.06 30.79
C ALA A 106 -16.77 2.84 29.88
N VAL A 107 -15.72 2.38 29.20
CA VAL A 107 -15.76 1.18 28.35
C VAL A 107 -16.08 -0.06 29.18
N VAL A 108 -15.42 -0.26 30.31
CA VAL A 108 -15.69 -1.41 31.24
C VAL A 108 -17.12 -1.36 31.80
N ALA A 109 -17.58 -0.17 32.17
CA ALA A 109 -18.97 0.02 32.62
C ALA A 109 -19.96 -0.36 31.51
N GLY A 110 -19.73 0.10 30.27
CA GLY A 110 -20.57 -0.26 29.13
C GLY A 110 -20.60 -1.75 28.84
N TYR A 111 -19.47 -2.44 28.87
CA TYR A 111 -19.42 -3.90 28.74
C TYR A 111 -20.19 -4.58 29.91
N THR A 112 -20.04 -4.06 31.11
CA THR A 112 -20.75 -4.62 32.28
C THR A 112 -22.26 -4.46 32.14
N VAL A 113 -22.73 -3.30 31.69
CA VAL A 113 -24.15 -3.03 31.42
C VAL A 113 -24.67 -3.94 30.32
N LEU A 114 -23.95 -4.02 29.20
CA LEU A 114 -24.33 -4.86 28.09
C LEU A 114 -24.35 -6.34 28.43
N TRP A 115 -23.35 -6.80 29.19
CA TRP A 115 -23.29 -8.19 29.69
C TRP A 115 -24.49 -8.57 30.55
N LYS A 116 -24.94 -7.66 31.44
CA LYS A 116 -26.09 -7.89 32.31
C LYS A 116 -27.43 -7.77 31.58
N ALA A 117 -27.53 -6.89 30.60
CA ALA A 117 -28.78 -6.65 29.88
C ALA A 117 -28.98 -7.58 28.68
N GLU A 118 -27.92 -7.84 27.93
CA GLU A 118 -27.97 -8.54 26.63
C GLU A 118 -26.72 -9.42 26.45
N PHE A 119 -26.62 -10.48 27.28
CA PHE A 119 -25.48 -11.40 27.27
C PHE A 119 -25.12 -11.93 25.89
N ASP A 120 -26.12 -12.26 25.05
CA ASP A 120 -25.94 -12.81 23.70
C ASP A 120 -25.29 -11.82 22.76
N ARG A 121 -25.45 -10.51 23.00
CA ARG A 121 -24.78 -9.45 22.21
C ARG A 121 -23.42 -9.06 22.78
N ALA A 122 -23.27 -9.11 24.09
CA ALA A 122 -22.02 -8.77 24.78
C ALA A 122 -20.90 -9.75 24.43
N THR A 123 -21.20 -11.05 24.43
CA THR A 123 -20.22 -12.12 24.23
C THR A 123 -19.43 -11.98 22.92
N PRO A 124 -20.07 -11.85 21.73
CA PRO A 124 -19.34 -11.70 20.47
C PRO A 124 -18.55 -10.37 20.40
N LEU A 125 -19.09 -9.30 21.00
CA LEU A 125 -18.40 -8.01 21.01
C LEU A 125 -17.12 -8.07 21.86
N ILE A 126 -17.19 -8.71 23.04
CA ILE A 126 -16.01 -8.95 23.89
C ILE A 126 -15.00 -9.84 23.15
N ALA A 127 -15.48 -10.92 22.51
CA ALA A 127 -14.62 -11.82 21.76
C ALA A 127 -13.87 -11.09 20.62
N VAL A 128 -14.57 -10.26 19.84
CA VAL A 128 -13.94 -9.43 18.77
C VAL A 128 -12.90 -8.49 19.36
N THR A 129 -13.19 -7.86 20.49
CA THR A 129 -12.25 -6.97 21.17
C THR A 129 -11.00 -7.72 21.66
N VAL A 130 -11.17 -8.87 22.29
CA VAL A 130 -10.05 -9.70 22.77
C VAL A 130 -9.20 -10.20 21.61
N VAL A 131 -9.84 -10.72 20.55
CA VAL A 131 -9.13 -11.14 19.33
C VAL A 131 -8.41 -9.96 18.69
N GLY A 132 -9.05 -8.79 18.63
CA GLY A 132 -8.43 -7.56 18.14
C GLY A 132 -7.18 -7.16 18.94
N LEU A 133 -7.24 -7.24 20.27
CA LEU A 133 -6.10 -6.97 21.16
C LEU A 133 -4.94 -7.94 20.92
N LEU A 134 -5.25 -9.24 20.81
CA LEU A 134 -4.23 -10.28 20.58
C LEU A 134 -3.56 -10.11 19.20
N LEU A 135 -4.36 -9.87 18.16
CA LEU A 135 -3.85 -9.66 16.81
C LEU A 135 -3.09 -8.32 16.67
N ALA A 136 -3.58 -7.26 17.33
CA ALA A 136 -2.90 -5.97 17.32
C ALA A 136 -1.57 -5.97 18.09
N ALA A 137 -1.44 -6.82 19.14
CA ALA A 137 -0.18 -7.08 19.81
C ALA A 137 0.82 -7.82 18.89
N GLY A 138 0.33 -8.52 17.88
CA GLY A 138 1.08 -9.10 16.78
C GLY A 138 2.16 -10.10 17.24
N VAL A 139 3.28 -10.12 16.50
CA VAL A 139 4.40 -11.05 16.75
C VAL A 139 5.07 -10.83 18.10
N SER A 140 5.01 -9.61 18.64
CA SER A 140 5.56 -9.29 19.95
C SER A 140 4.60 -9.66 21.10
N GLY A 141 3.35 -10.03 20.78
CA GLY A 141 2.31 -10.32 21.75
C GLY A 141 2.25 -11.77 22.21
N PRO A 142 1.34 -12.08 23.16
CA PRO A 142 1.19 -13.44 23.69
C PRO A 142 0.75 -14.47 22.63
N ALA A 143 0.12 -14.03 21.54
CA ALA A 143 -0.26 -14.87 20.41
C ALA A 143 0.74 -14.79 19.24
N GLY A 144 1.97 -14.32 19.46
CA GLY A 144 2.97 -14.04 18.41
C GLY A 144 3.29 -15.24 17.53
N GLY A 145 3.39 -16.44 18.10
CA GLY A 145 3.60 -17.67 17.31
C GLY A 145 2.44 -18.00 16.36
N VAL A 146 1.20 -17.75 16.79
CA VAL A 146 0.00 -17.92 15.92
C VAL A 146 -0.02 -16.87 14.83
N TYR A 147 0.38 -15.62 15.14
CA TYR A 147 0.46 -14.54 14.17
C TYR A 147 1.48 -14.85 13.08
N ARG A 148 2.70 -15.30 13.47
CA ARG A 148 3.76 -15.70 12.55
C ARG A 148 3.31 -16.88 11.68
N PHE A 149 2.73 -17.92 12.29
CA PHE A 149 2.17 -19.05 11.53
C PHE A 149 1.14 -18.58 10.48
N ALA A 150 0.24 -17.66 10.86
CA ALA A 150 -0.74 -17.10 9.94
C ALA A 150 -0.07 -16.28 8.81
N PHE A 151 0.97 -15.52 9.13
CA PHE A 151 1.73 -14.74 8.17
C PHE A 151 2.42 -15.62 7.13
N ASP A 152 3.04 -16.72 7.57
CA ASP A 152 3.80 -17.62 6.69
C ASP A 152 2.91 -18.56 5.86
N ASN A 153 1.68 -18.87 6.34
CA ASN A 153 0.89 -19.95 5.76
C ASN A 153 -0.49 -19.54 5.24
N LEU A 154 -1.03 -18.40 5.66
CA LEU A 154 -2.36 -18.00 5.22
C LEU A 154 -2.28 -16.98 4.08
N PRO A 155 -2.93 -17.29 2.95
CA PRO A 155 -2.97 -16.37 1.80
C PRO A 155 -3.46 -14.98 2.21
N LEU A 156 -2.85 -13.93 1.67
CA LEU A 156 -3.17 -12.51 1.93
C LEU A 156 -2.89 -12.03 3.37
N PHE A 157 -2.45 -12.90 4.29
CA PHE A 157 -2.17 -12.45 5.64
C PHE A 157 -0.92 -11.56 5.72
N GLU A 158 -0.01 -11.67 4.75
CA GLU A 158 1.16 -10.79 4.58
C GLU A 158 0.76 -9.30 4.48
N ALA A 159 -0.44 -8.99 3.96
CA ALA A 159 -0.99 -7.64 3.96
C ALA A 159 -1.24 -7.07 5.38
N MET A 160 -1.22 -7.93 6.40
CA MET A 160 -1.35 -7.58 7.82
C MET A 160 0.01 -7.39 8.51
N ARG A 161 1.10 -7.19 7.77
CA ARG A 161 2.43 -6.88 8.34
C ARG A 161 2.40 -5.71 9.32
N GLU A 162 1.58 -4.70 9.06
CA GLU A 162 1.25 -3.63 10.00
C GLU A 162 0.21 -4.11 11.01
N GLN A 163 0.68 -4.73 12.06
CA GLN A 163 -0.14 -5.48 13.05
C GLN A 163 -1.15 -4.58 13.77
N GLN A 164 -0.86 -3.30 13.89
CA GLN A 164 -1.74 -2.29 14.52
C GLN A 164 -3.06 -2.07 13.77
N LYS A 165 -3.18 -2.49 12.51
CA LYS A 165 -4.45 -2.43 11.75
C LYS A 165 -5.59 -3.16 12.47
N TRP A 166 -5.26 -4.18 13.28
CA TRP A 166 -6.24 -4.92 14.07
C TRP A 166 -6.85 -4.11 15.23
N ILE A 167 -6.27 -2.95 15.61
CA ILE A 167 -6.85 -2.01 16.56
C ILE A 167 -8.26 -1.57 16.12
N ALA A 168 -8.56 -1.60 14.83
CA ALA A 168 -9.90 -1.31 14.31
C ALA A 168 -10.99 -2.21 14.93
N LEU A 169 -10.67 -3.47 15.25
CA LEU A 169 -11.60 -4.38 15.95
C LEU A 169 -11.78 -4.00 17.43
N VAL A 170 -10.70 -3.59 18.07
CA VAL A 170 -10.74 -3.09 19.46
C VAL A 170 -11.57 -1.83 19.53
N LEU A 171 -11.35 -0.89 18.59
CA LEU A 171 -12.08 0.36 18.51
C LEU A 171 -13.58 0.14 18.29
N LEU A 172 -13.95 -0.83 17.43
CA LEU A 172 -15.35 -1.20 17.23
C LEU A 172 -16.03 -1.64 18.56
N GLY A 173 -15.36 -2.53 19.28
CA GLY A 173 -15.85 -3.00 20.59
C GLY A 173 -15.95 -1.87 21.62
N TYR A 174 -14.93 -1.03 21.69
CA TYR A 174 -14.89 0.11 22.59
C TYR A 174 -15.98 1.15 22.26
N ALA A 175 -16.20 1.45 20.99
CA ALA A 175 -17.21 2.42 20.58
C ALA A 175 -18.62 2.00 20.99
N VAL A 176 -18.96 0.71 20.82
CA VAL A 176 -20.26 0.18 21.24
C VAL A 176 -20.38 0.19 22.77
N ALA A 177 -19.38 -0.32 23.49
CA ALA A 177 -19.40 -0.34 24.95
C ALA A 177 -19.46 1.08 25.53
N PHE A 178 -18.69 2.02 24.97
CA PHE A 178 -18.72 3.41 25.39
C PHE A 178 -20.09 4.05 25.14
N GLY A 179 -20.71 3.82 23.96
CA GLY A 179 -22.06 4.31 23.67
C GLY A 179 -23.10 3.80 24.67
N VAL A 180 -23.06 2.51 25.02
CA VAL A 180 -23.90 1.91 26.05
C VAL A 180 -23.68 2.58 27.44
N SER A 181 -22.44 2.90 27.80
CA SER A 181 -22.14 3.58 29.07
C SER A 181 -22.70 5.01 29.10
N VAL A 182 -22.59 5.74 27.97
CA VAL A 182 -23.16 7.09 27.84
C VAL A 182 -24.68 7.06 27.98
N GLU A 183 -25.36 6.15 27.30
CA GLU A 183 -26.80 5.97 27.39
C GLU A 183 -27.23 5.61 28.81
N TRP A 184 -26.55 4.63 29.44
CA TRP A 184 -26.81 4.23 30.80
C TRP A 184 -26.62 5.38 31.81
N PHE A 185 -25.58 6.20 31.64
CA PHE A 185 -25.34 7.36 32.48
C PHE A 185 -26.40 8.44 32.24
N ALA A 186 -26.70 8.77 30.97
CA ALA A 186 -27.71 9.75 30.60
C ALA A 186 -29.09 9.42 31.18
N ALA A 187 -29.51 8.13 31.15
CA ALA A 187 -30.75 7.69 31.75
C ALA A 187 -30.82 7.90 33.28
N ARG A 188 -29.67 7.85 33.99
CA ARG A 188 -29.62 8.07 35.43
C ARG A 188 -29.59 9.52 35.85
N VAL A 189 -29.13 10.40 35.00
CA VAL A 189 -29.02 11.84 35.26
C VAL A 189 -30.13 12.64 34.58
N ALA A 190 -31.05 11.99 33.85
CA ALA A 190 -32.11 12.64 33.09
C ALA A 190 -33.00 13.54 33.96
N ASP A 191 -33.28 13.13 35.20
CA ASP A 191 -34.05 13.92 36.16
C ASP A 191 -33.35 15.21 36.61
N ARG A 192 -32.03 15.28 36.50
CA ARG A 192 -31.23 16.48 36.88
C ARG A 192 -30.91 17.37 35.70
N SER A 193 -30.44 16.82 34.64
CA SER A 193 -30.23 17.39 33.30
C SER A 193 -29.55 16.38 32.40
N ALA A 194 -30.14 16.06 31.26
CA ALA A 194 -29.48 15.24 30.22
C ALA A 194 -28.16 15.86 29.72
N LEU A 195 -27.96 17.18 29.87
CA LEU A 195 -26.75 17.90 29.53
C LEU A 195 -25.53 17.43 30.35
N LEU A 196 -25.72 16.80 31.52
CA LEU A 196 -24.62 16.24 32.32
C LEU A 196 -23.92 15.05 31.62
N ALA A 197 -24.58 14.41 30.67
CA ALA A 197 -23.97 13.33 29.87
C ALA A 197 -23.15 13.86 28.70
N LEU A 198 -23.29 15.14 28.34
CA LEU A 198 -22.63 15.74 27.17
C LEU A 198 -21.08 15.72 27.29
N PRO A 199 -20.45 16.08 28.43
CA PRO A 199 -19.00 15.98 28.58
C PRO A 199 -18.47 14.57 28.35
N LEU A 200 -19.18 13.54 28.84
CA LEU A 200 -18.81 12.15 28.59
C LEU A 200 -18.96 11.79 27.12
N ALA A 201 -20.06 12.17 26.46
CA ALA A 201 -20.29 11.90 25.05
C ALA A 201 -19.26 12.58 24.13
N LEU A 202 -18.78 13.77 24.51
CA LEU A 202 -17.77 14.52 23.76
C LEU A 202 -16.32 14.10 24.07
N ALA A 203 -16.09 13.30 25.10
CA ALA A 203 -14.75 12.88 25.50
C ALA A 203 -13.91 12.29 24.35
N PRO A 204 -14.45 11.41 23.46
CA PRO A 204 -13.70 10.91 22.30
C PRO A 204 -13.21 12.01 21.34
N VAL A 205 -13.97 13.09 21.18
CA VAL A 205 -13.57 14.22 20.34
C VAL A 205 -12.45 15.01 20.98
N VAL A 206 -12.51 15.21 22.31
CA VAL A 206 -11.50 15.92 23.08
C VAL A 206 -10.16 15.19 23.11
N ILE A 207 -10.17 13.85 23.16
CA ILE A 207 -8.94 13.05 23.15
C ILE A 207 -8.35 12.81 21.78
N ALA A 208 -9.10 13.12 20.71
CA ALA A 208 -8.65 13.00 19.34
C ALA A 208 -8.62 14.37 18.63
N PRO A 209 -7.88 15.37 19.14
CA PRO A 209 -7.83 16.72 18.57
C PRO A 209 -7.28 16.71 17.14
N THR A 210 -6.48 15.69 16.82
CA THR A 210 -5.94 15.46 15.49
C THR A 210 -7.00 15.09 14.44
N LEU A 211 -8.24 14.75 14.83
CA LEU A 211 -9.33 14.48 13.87
C LEU A 211 -9.88 15.74 13.21
N VAL A 212 -9.60 16.92 13.76
CA VAL A 212 -10.08 18.20 13.24
C VAL A 212 -8.90 19.09 12.80
N TRP A 213 -9.20 20.08 11.96
CA TRP A 213 -8.22 21.08 11.53
C TRP A 213 -6.96 20.51 10.85
N GLY A 214 -7.13 19.51 9.96
CA GLY A 214 -5.99 18.91 9.25
C GLY A 214 -5.04 18.19 10.21
N LEU A 215 -5.56 17.25 10.97
CA LEU A 215 -4.84 16.49 11.99
C LEU A 215 -4.16 17.40 13.04
N GLY A 216 -4.93 18.35 13.58
CA GLY A 216 -4.40 19.29 14.57
C GLY A 216 -3.36 20.29 14.02
N GLY A 217 -3.41 20.57 12.71
CA GLY A 217 -2.44 21.43 12.03
C GLY A 217 -1.18 20.69 11.54
N SER A 218 -1.12 19.35 11.68
CA SER A 218 0.01 18.55 11.18
C SER A 218 0.03 18.47 9.66
N ILE A 219 -1.14 18.63 9.01
CA ILE A 219 -1.23 18.74 7.54
C ILE A 219 -1.02 20.21 7.17
N SER A 220 0.16 20.52 6.68
CA SER A 220 0.49 21.82 6.11
C SER A 220 0.49 21.75 4.59
N THR A 221 0.06 22.83 3.94
CA THR A 221 0.21 22.96 2.49
C THR A 221 1.63 23.42 2.17
N SER A 222 2.23 22.83 1.15
CA SER A 222 3.51 23.27 0.59
C SER A 222 3.34 23.62 -0.88
N ARG A 223 4.25 24.45 -1.41
CA ARG A 223 4.28 24.79 -2.82
C ARG A 223 5.53 24.18 -3.45
N TYR A 224 5.33 23.44 -4.53
CA TYR A 224 6.46 22.95 -5.30
C TYR A 224 7.26 24.11 -5.89
N PRO A 225 8.59 24.07 -5.82
CA PRO A 225 9.45 25.06 -6.48
C PRO A 225 9.24 25.07 -7.99
N GLU A 226 9.46 26.21 -8.63
CA GLU A 226 9.26 26.37 -10.07
C GLU A 226 10.06 25.37 -10.91
N GLY A 227 11.25 24.95 -10.46
CA GLY A 227 12.05 23.93 -11.12
C GLY A 227 11.35 22.59 -11.34
N TRP A 228 10.38 22.23 -10.47
CA TRP A 228 9.56 21.04 -10.66
C TRP A 228 8.63 21.18 -11.87
N SER A 229 7.95 22.31 -11.99
CA SER A 229 7.07 22.60 -13.14
C SER A 229 7.86 22.70 -14.44
N GLN A 230 9.05 23.29 -14.41
CA GLN A 230 9.96 23.34 -15.56
C GLN A 230 10.43 21.94 -15.97
N ALA A 231 10.76 21.08 -15.00
CA ALA A 231 11.13 19.69 -15.25
C ALA A 231 9.97 18.91 -15.88
N ASN A 232 8.74 19.06 -15.34
CA ASN A 232 7.55 18.43 -15.91
C ASN A 232 7.32 18.87 -17.36
N ALA A 233 7.35 20.17 -17.61
CA ALA A 233 7.18 20.72 -18.97
C ALA A 233 8.28 20.25 -19.92
N ARG A 234 9.53 20.10 -19.45
CA ARG A 234 10.66 19.63 -20.26
C ARG A 234 10.55 18.16 -20.67
N MET A 235 10.07 17.31 -19.77
CA MET A 235 9.87 15.89 -20.03
C MET A 235 8.59 15.62 -20.83
N GLY A 236 7.55 16.42 -20.60
CA GLY A 236 6.23 16.21 -21.19
C GLY A 236 5.59 14.88 -20.76
N SER A 237 4.43 14.59 -21.32
CA SER A 237 3.77 13.29 -21.22
C SER A 237 4.36 12.31 -22.24
N GLY A 238 4.43 11.02 -21.93
CA GLY A 238 4.92 9.98 -22.84
C GLY A 238 5.00 8.64 -22.13
N ASP A 239 5.19 7.57 -22.90
CA ASP A 239 5.20 6.20 -22.39
C ASP A 239 6.51 5.81 -21.69
N GLY A 240 7.61 6.54 -21.94
CA GLY A 240 8.88 6.30 -21.27
C GLY A 240 8.89 6.79 -19.82
N LEU A 241 9.71 6.18 -18.99
CA LEU A 241 9.81 6.48 -17.56
C LEU A 241 10.76 7.64 -17.28
N ALA A 242 10.51 8.34 -16.18
CA ALA A 242 11.46 9.25 -15.53
C ALA A 242 12.03 8.60 -14.28
N LEU A 243 13.32 8.26 -14.26
CA LEU A 243 13.96 7.77 -13.04
C LEU A 243 14.26 8.94 -12.13
N PHE A 244 13.71 8.92 -10.92
CA PHE A 244 13.80 10.02 -9.98
C PHE A 244 14.88 9.76 -8.91
N LEU A 245 15.77 10.73 -8.76
CA LEU A 245 16.85 10.74 -7.77
C LEU A 245 16.74 11.98 -6.87
N PRO A 246 17.19 11.95 -5.62
CA PRO A 246 17.79 10.83 -4.89
C PRO A 246 16.88 9.61 -4.81
N TRP A 247 17.49 8.42 -4.75
CA TRP A 247 16.78 7.14 -4.86
C TRP A 247 16.24 6.69 -3.51
N HIS A 248 15.14 7.33 -3.07
CA HIS A 248 14.46 7.05 -1.82
C HIS A 248 12.94 7.04 -2.00
N ALA A 249 12.24 6.17 -1.26
CA ALA A 249 10.79 6.21 -1.14
C ALA A 249 10.33 7.39 -0.27
N TYR A 250 11.13 7.74 0.73
CA TYR A 250 10.86 8.83 1.67
C TYR A 250 12.12 9.66 1.85
N GLN A 251 12.01 10.99 1.68
CA GLN A 251 13.13 11.90 1.84
C GLN A 251 12.66 13.30 2.23
N PRO A 252 13.53 14.14 2.84
CA PRO A 252 13.23 15.54 3.08
C PRO A 252 13.39 16.37 1.80
N PHE A 253 12.53 17.37 1.65
CA PHE A 253 12.66 18.39 0.61
C PHE A 253 12.57 19.77 1.25
N GLY A 254 13.29 20.75 0.73
CA GLY A 254 13.24 22.12 1.24
C GLY A 254 11.83 22.73 1.22
N PHE A 255 10.97 22.33 0.29
CA PHE A 255 9.57 22.77 0.24
C PHE A 255 8.64 22.05 1.24
N SER A 256 9.11 21.02 1.91
CA SER A 256 8.38 20.32 2.99
C SER A 256 8.88 20.73 4.39
N ASP A 257 9.54 21.89 4.53
CA ASP A 257 10.20 22.34 5.76
C ASP A 257 11.18 21.27 6.30
N ASP A 258 11.90 20.61 5.39
CA ASP A 258 12.82 19.48 5.65
C ASP A 258 12.18 18.30 6.39
N ARG A 259 10.86 18.22 6.40
CA ARG A 259 10.15 17.01 6.88
C ARG A 259 10.31 15.89 5.87
N THR A 260 10.61 14.70 6.37
CA THR A 260 10.62 13.49 5.54
C THR A 260 9.21 13.17 5.07
N ILE A 261 9.00 13.23 3.76
CA ILE A 261 7.72 12.90 3.09
C ILE A 261 7.94 11.78 2.08
N ALA A 262 6.86 11.10 1.70
CA ALA A 262 6.92 10.20 0.56
C ALA A 262 7.28 10.98 -0.70
N THR A 263 8.14 10.39 -1.54
CA THR A 263 8.58 11.00 -2.81
C THR A 263 7.38 11.34 -3.69
N PRO A 264 7.15 12.63 -3.99
CA PRO A 264 5.93 13.07 -4.67
C PRO A 264 6.02 12.95 -6.20
N ALA A 265 7.09 12.39 -6.75
CA ALA A 265 7.36 12.39 -8.19
C ALA A 265 6.21 11.81 -9.03
N ASN A 266 5.64 10.65 -8.61
CA ASN A 266 4.53 10.03 -9.32
C ASN A 266 3.20 10.80 -9.23
N ALA A 267 3.03 11.64 -8.21
CA ALA A 267 1.85 12.48 -8.06
C ALA A 267 1.99 13.83 -8.79
N PHE A 268 3.21 14.26 -9.04
CA PHE A 268 3.49 15.58 -9.60
C PHE A 268 3.74 15.55 -11.11
N PHE A 269 4.53 14.59 -11.61
CA PHE A 269 4.90 14.55 -13.03
C PHE A 269 3.82 13.88 -13.88
N ASP A 270 3.58 14.41 -15.08
CA ASP A 270 2.68 13.81 -16.09
C ASP A 270 3.23 12.49 -16.64
N ARG A 271 4.54 12.32 -16.55
CA ARG A 271 5.26 11.10 -16.93
C ARG A 271 5.43 10.19 -15.70
N THR A 272 5.22 8.89 -15.86
CA THR A 272 5.42 7.93 -14.77
C THR A 272 6.86 8.00 -14.26
N ALA A 273 7.01 8.25 -12.96
CA ALA A 273 8.32 8.27 -12.31
C ALA A 273 8.66 6.90 -11.71
N LEU A 274 9.85 6.41 -11.98
CA LEU A 274 10.43 5.26 -11.30
C LEU A 274 11.17 5.78 -10.06
N THR A 275 10.70 5.36 -8.89
CA THR A 275 11.21 5.74 -7.57
C THR A 275 11.55 4.49 -6.76
N SER A 276 12.37 4.61 -5.72
CA SER A 276 12.56 3.52 -4.76
C SER A 276 11.24 3.16 -4.08
N ASP A 277 11.07 1.89 -3.77
CA ASP A 277 9.98 1.34 -2.97
C ASP A 277 10.46 0.78 -1.62
N ALA A 278 11.77 0.84 -1.37
CA ALA A 278 12.37 0.53 -0.09
C ALA A 278 12.05 1.63 0.94
N VAL A 279 11.62 1.23 2.14
CA VAL A 279 11.35 2.17 3.23
C VAL A 279 12.63 2.39 4.03
N GLU A 280 13.10 3.64 4.08
CA GLU A 280 14.30 4.05 4.80
C GLU A 280 13.94 5.15 5.80
N LEU A 281 13.35 4.75 6.92
CA LEU A 281 12.97 5.66 8.01
C LEU A 281 13.82 5.36 9.25
N PRO A 282 14.02 6.31 10.17
CA PRO A 282 14.73 6.05 11.41
C PRO A 282 14.15 4.84 12.16
N GLY A 283 14.95 3.80 12.29
CA GLY A 283 14.55 2.55 12.96
C GLY A 283 13.67 1.61 12.12
N LEU A 284 13.49 1.89 10.83
CA LEU A 284 12.78 1.02 9.89
C LEU A 284 13.46 1.06 8.52
N ARG A 285 14.01 -0.08 8.10
CA ARG A 285 14.55 -0.27 6.76
C ARG A 285 13.97 -1.54 6.17
N THR A 286 13.49 -1.46 4.93
CA THR A 286 13.02 -2.61 4.17
C THR A 286 13.82 -2.74 2.88
N ASP A 287 13.88 -3.94 2.33
CA ASP A 287 14.46 -4.16 1.01
C ASP A 287 13.49 -3.72 -0.09
N SER A 288 14.00 -3.54 -1.30
CA SER A 288 13.19 -3.33 -2.49
C SER A 288 12.26 -4.51 -2.74
N THR A 289 11.02 -4.20 -3.10
CA THR A 289 9.95 -5.19 -3.24
C THR A 289 9.93 -5.84 -4.62
N SER A 290 10.53 -5.20 -5.64
CA SER A 290 10.55 -5.71 -7.00
C SER A 290 11.98 -5.92 -7.54
N LEU A 291 12.11 -6.81 -8.55
CA LEU A 291 13.38 -7.02 -9.22
C LEU A 291 13.88 -5.74 -9.90
N ARG A 292 12.97 -4.91 -10.41
CA ARG A 292 13.29 -3.66 -11.10
C ARG A 292 13.85 -2.61 -10.15
N THR A 293 13.22 -2.42 -9.02
CA THR A 293 13.70 -1.47 -8.00
C THR A 293 14.97 -1.99 -7.33
N ALA A 294 15.09 -3.29 -7.05
CA ALA A 294 16.31 -3.90 -6.54
C ALA A 294 17.51 -3.76 -7.50
N TYR A 295 17.27 -3.83 -8.81
CA TYR A 295 18.31 -3.57 -9.81
C TYR A 295 18.80 -2.11 -9.75
N VAL A 296 17.88 -1.15 -9.66
CA VAL A 296 18.24 0.28 -9.54
C VAL A 296 18.91 0.58 -8.20
N ASP A 297 18.46 -0.02 -7.09
CA ASP A 297 19.13 0.09 -5.78
C ASP A 297 20.60 -0.25 -5.89
N ARG A 298 20.90 -1.38 -6.54
CA ARG A 298 22.28 -1.85 -6.73
C ARG A 298 23.07 -0.89 -7.61
N LEU A 299 22.48 -0.40 -8.70
CA LEU A 299 23.15 0.59 -9.57
C LEU A 299 23.49 1.88 -8.83
N VAL A 300 22.56 2.39 -8.02
CA VAL A 300 22.77 3.61 -7.25
C VAL A 300 23.82 3.40 -6.15
N ALA A 301 23.77 2.26 -5.46
CA ALA A 301 24.76 1.90 -4.44
C ALA A 301 26.19 1.80 -5.02
N ASP A 302 26.33 1.34 -6.28
CA ASP A 302 27.60 1.25 -7.01
C ASP A 302 28.01 2.60 -7.68
N GLY A 303 27.30 3.71 -7.38
CA GLY A 303 27.59 5.03 -7.93
C GLY A 303 27.24 5.17 -9.42
N GLY A 304 26.28 4.41 -9.94
CA GLY A 304 25.76 4.46 -11.29
C GLY A 304 26.61 3.77 -12.36
N GLY A 305 27.75 3.23 -12.03
CA GLY A 305 28.70 2.68 -13.01
C GLY A 305 29.23 3.74 -13.99
N ASP A 306 29.83 3.32 -15.11
CA ASP A 306 30.45 4.20 -16.09
C ASP A 306 29.54 4.59 -17.28
N ALA A 307 28.34 3.99 -17.37
CA ALA A 307 27.35 4.26 -18.43
C ALA A 307 25.91 3.99 -17.91
N PHE A 308 25.49 4.81 -16.98
CA PHE A 308 24.21 4.67 -16.29
C PHE A 308 23.01 4.70 -17.23
N GLY A 309 23.06 5.57 -18.24
CA GLY A 309 21.98 5.67 -19.24
C GLY A 309 21.75 4.33 -19.97
N ARG A 310 22.80 3.60 -20.36
CA ARG A 310 22.70 2.27 -20.97
C ARG A 310 22.15 1.23 -20.02
N LEU A 311 22.47 1.34 -18.73
CA LEU A 311 22.02 0.39 -17.71
C LEU A 311 20.53 0.56 -17.37
N VAL A 312 19.99 1.79 -17.44
CA VAL A 312 18.58 2.06 -17.15
C VAL A 312 17.68 2.12 -18.40
N ALA A 313 18.25 2.23 -19.59
CA ALA A 313 17.48 2.24 -20.84
C ALA A 313 16.57 1.00 -21.02
N PRO A 314 16.99 -0.24 -20.66
CA PRO A 314 16.13 -1.43 -20.75
C PRO A 314 14.87 -1.36 -19.86
N LEU A 315 14.88 -0.52 -18.82
CA LEU A 315 13.72 -0.25 -17.98
C LEU A 315 12.66 0.64 -18.65
N GLY A 316 12.95 1.20 -19.81
CA GLY A 316 12.14 2.22 -20.47
C GLY A 316 12.39 3.64 -19.93
N VAL A 317 13.49 3.85 -19.23
CA VAL A 317 13.86 5.18 -18.73
C VAL A 317 14.33 6.06 -19.89
N GLU A 318 13.64 7.16 -20.10
CA GLU A 318 13.99 8.20 -21.08
C GLU A 318 14.63 9.41 -20.42
N TYR A 319 14.31 9.66 -19.16
CA TYR A 319 14.85 10.77 -18.40
C TYR A 319 15.33 10.33 -17.02
N VAL A 320 16.44 10.91 -16.57
CA VAL A 320 16.90 10.86 -15.20
C VAL A 320 16.67 12.24 -14.59
N VAL A 321 15.89 12.29 -13.54
CA VAL A 321 15.51 13.53 -12.84
C VAL A 321 16.21 13.55 -11.49
N LEU A 322 17.07 14.53 -11.26
CA LEU A 322 17.80 14.69 -10.01
C LEU A 322 17.25 15.89 -9.25
N ALA A 323 16.55 15.64 -8.15
CA ALA A 323 16.17 16.69 -7.21
C ALA A 323 17.40 17.14 -6.41
N LYS A 324 17.62 18.44 -6.34
CA LYS A 324 18.77 19.03 -5.63
C LYS A 324 18.41 19.20 -4.16
N THR A 325 18.49 18.10 -3.41
CA THR A 325 18.32 18.03 -1.96
C THR A 325 19.67 18.13 -1.25
N SER A 326 19.69 17.97 0.06
CA SER A 326 20.92 17.90 0.87
C SER A 326 21.88 16.78 0.42
N GLU A 327 21.35 15.74 -0.22
CA GLU A 327 22.12 14.58 -0.72
C GLU A 327 22.72 14.78 -2.12
N LEU A 328 22.56 15.97 -2.70
CA LEU A 328 23.11 16.28 -4.02
C LEU A 328 24.60 15.89 -4.20
N PRO A 329 25.49 16.05 -3.20
CA PRO A 329 26.89 15.68 -3.32
C PRO A 329 27.09 14.19 -3.62
N ASP A 330 26.25 13.31 -3.06
CA ASP A 330 26.36 11.85 -3.23
C ASP A 330 25.95 11.40 -4.66
N TYR A 331 25.18 12.24 -5.34
CA TYR A 331 24.73 12.02 -6.73
C TYR A 331 25.58 12.79 -7.77
N GLY A 332 26.75 13.30 -7.39
CA GLY A 332 27.68 13.99 -8.29
C GLY A 332 28.16 13.14 -9.49
N TRP A 333 28.04 11.81 -9.37
CA TRP A 333 28.35 10.87 -10.45
C TRP A 333 27.38 11.00 -11.65
N VAL A 334 26.13 11.42 -11.45
CA VAL A 334 25.12 11.58 -12.53
C VAL A 334 25.62 12.56 -13.61
N ARG A 335 26.25 13.66 -13.20
CA ARG A 335 26.80 14.66 -14.13
C ARG A 335 27.98 14.17 -14.96
N ARG A 336 28.64 13.10 -14.53
CA ARG A 336 29.82 12.53 -15.21
C ARG A 336 29.45 11.44 -16.20
N GLN A 337 28.19 11.04 -16.27
CA GLN A 337 27.74 9.97 -17.17
C GLN A 337 27.82 10.41 -18.63
N PRO A 338 28.53 9.66 -19.49
CA PRO A 338 28.75 10.03 -20.88
C PRO A 338 27.50 9.84 -21.77
N ASP A 339 26.53 9.08 -21.29
CA ASP A 339 25.30 8.69 -22.00
C ASP A 339 24.04 9.36 -21.44
N LEU A 340 24.23 10.42 -20.63
CA LEU A 340 23.18 11.29 -20.12
C LEU A 340 23.38 12.73 -20.61
N ALA A 341 22.45 13.21 -21.42
CA ALA A 341 22.47 14.61 -21.92
C ALA A 341 21.69 15.51 -20.96
N LEU A 342 22.33 16.49 -20.33
CA LEU A 342 21.68 17.50 -19.51
C LEU A 342 20.75 18.37 -20.38
N VAL A 343 19.43 18.36 -20.08
CA VAL A 343 18.40 19.08 -20.84
C VAL A 343 17.73 20.19 -20.04
N LEU A 344 17.88 20.18 -18.73
CA LEU A 344 17.43 21.25 -17.82
C LEU A 344 18.32 21.27 -16.58
N ASP A 345 18.71 22.45 -16.14
CA ASP A 345 19.41 22.68 -14.87
C ASP A 345 18.84 23.92 -14.17
N THR A 346 18.16 23.73 -13.06
CA THR A 346 17.56 24.79 -12.24
C THR A 346 18.15 24.78 -10.83
N ALA A 347 17.75 25.70 -9.98
CA ALA A 347 18.17 25.69 -8.59
C ALA A 347 17.76 24.44 -7.81
N THR A 348 16.63 23.81 -8.17
CA THR A 348 16.04 22.71 -7.43
C THR A 348 16.02 21.36 -8.17
N MET A 349 16.22 21.36 -9.50
CA MET A 349 16.12 20.16 -10.33
C MET A 349 17.17 20.17 -11.44
N ALA A 350 17.70 19.00 -11.75
CA ALA A 350 18.41 18.75 -12.99
C ALA A 350 17.72 17.59 -13.74
N VAL A 351 17.53 17.74 -15.05
CA VAL A 351 16.91 16.71 -15.90
C VAL A 351 17.92 16.32 -16.98
N TYR A 352 18.14 15.03 -17.08
CA TYR A 352 19.01 14.43 -18.10
C TYR A 352 18.19 13.55 -19.00
N ARG A 353 18.41 13.63 -20.30
CA ARG A 353 17.84 12.69 -21.28
C ARG A 353 18.79 11.52 -21.45
N VAL A 354 18.26 10.31 -21.40
CA VAL A 354 19.01 9.08 -21.69
C VAL A 354 19.24 9.00 -23.21
N GLU A 355 20.49 8.92 -23.63
CA GLU A 355 20.85 8.83 -25.04
C GLU A 355 20.81 7.40 -25.57
N ALA A 356 20.98 6.42 -24.69
CA ALA A 356 20.85 5.02 -25.03
C ALA A 356 19.38 4.63 -25.28
N ARG A 357 19.14 3.77 -26.26
CA ARG A 357 17.80 3.25 -26.57
C ARG A 357 17.76 1.77 -26.28
N GLY A 358 17.18 1.38 -25.14
CA GLY A 358 17.10 0.00 -24.68
C GLY A 358 15.77 -0.72 -24.90
N THR A 359 14.72 0.00 -25.35
CA THR A 359 13.37 -0.56 -25.48
C THR A 359 12.80 -0.36 -26.87
N GLY A 360 11.81 -1.18 -27.23
CA GLY A 360 11.13 -1.10 -28.51
C GLY A 360 11.92 -1.70 -29.67
N ARG A 361 12.88 -2.58 -29.39
CA ARG A 361 13.70 -3.22 -30.41
C ARG A 361 13.76 -4.72 -30.20
N VAL A 362 13.93 -5.42 -31.29
CA VAL A 362 14.34 -6.83 -31.25
C VAL A 362 15.82 -6.87 -30.88
N VAL A 363 16.13 -7.66 -29.88
CA VAL A 363 17.44 -7.70 -29.23
C VAL A 363 18.01 -9.12 -29.23
N ALA A 364 19.34 -9.24 -29.17
CA ALA A 364 19.96 -10.53 -28.89
C ALA A 364 19.71 -10.92 -27.42
N ARG A 365 19.48 -12.21 -27.18
CA ARG A 365 19.47 -12.74 -25.82
C ARG A 365 20.88 -13.10 -25.37
N ARG A 366 21.28 -12.57 -24.24
CA ARG A 366 22.53 -12.91 -23.58
C ARG A 366 22.25 -13.31 -22.12
N SER A 367 23.09 -14.20 -21.61
CA SER A 367 23.13 -14.50 -20.19
C SER A 367 24.37 -13.86 -19.57
N ALA A 368 24.20 -13.08 -18.53
CA ALA A 368 25.31 -12.38 -17.88
C ALA A 368 25.07 -12.24 -16.38
N THR A 369 26.18 -12.08 -15.66
CA THR A 369 26.13 -11.56 -14.30
C THR A 369 25.93 -10.04 -14.31
N TYR A 370 25.56 -9.50 -13.16
CA TYR A 370 25.48 -8.05 -13.00
C TYR A 370 26.81 -7.35 -13.32
N GLU A 371 27.92 -7.91 -12.84
CA GLU A 371 29.27 -7.35 -13.04
C GLU A 371 29.67 -7.35 -14.53
N GLN A 372 29.33 -8.40 -15.27
CA GLN A 372 29.54 -8.46 -16.71
C GLN A 372 28.70 -7.40 -17.44
N THR A 373 27.46 -7.16 -16.96
CA THR A 373 26.59 -6.13 -17.52
C THR A 373 27.19 -4.74 -17.35
N LEU A 374 27.76 -4.42 -16.18
CA LEU A 374 28.47 -3.16 -15.95
C LEU A 374 29.66 -2.98 -16.90
N GLN A 375 30.47 -4.04 -17.08
CA GLN A 375 31.62 -4.02 -17.98
C GLN A 375 31.20 -3.78 -19.45
N TRP A 376 30.12 -4.42 -19.90
CA TRP A 376 29.62 -4.23 -21.27
C TRP A 376 29.06 -2.82 -21.48
N ALA A 377 28.37 -2.27 -20.47
CA ALA A 377 27.88 -0.90 -20.51
C ALA A 377 29.04 0.09 -20.63
N ALA A 378 30.08 -0.06 -19.80
CA ALA A 378 31.29 0.76 -19.82
C ALA A 378 32.04 0.67 -21.16
N ALA A 379 32.13 -0.53 -21.75
CA ALA A 379 32.74 -0.75 -23.06
C ALA A 379 31.89 -0.23 -24.25
N GLY A 380 30.65 0.23 -23.98
CA GLY A 380 29.72 0.64 -25.03
C GLY A 380 29.09 -0.52 -25.81
N GLU A 381 29.24 -1.74 -25.31
CA GLU A 381 28.76 -2.96 -25.97
C GLU A 381 27.31 -3.29 -25.55
N LEU A 382 26.81 -2.69 -24.47
CA LEU A 382 25.45 -2.83 -23.99
C LEU A 382 24.53 -1.80 -24.66
N GLY A 383 23.38 -2.22 -25.18
CA GLY A 383 22.42 -1.29 -25.77
C GLY A 383 21.23 -1.96 -26.43
N THR A 384 21.36 -3.24 -26.81
CA THR A 384 20.33 -3.96 -27.57
C THR A 384 20.22 -5.42 -27.16
N GLU A 385 20.54 -5.76 -25.92
CA GLU A 385 20.48 -7.12 -25.41
C GLU A 385 19.38 -7.30 -24.39
N ALA A 386 18.65 -8.42 -24.49
CA ALA A 386 17.83 -8.95 -23.40
C ALA A 386 18.75 -9.74 -22.45
N ILE A 387 19.20 -9.11 -21.38
CA ILE A 387 20.10 -9.75 -20.43
C ILE A 387 19.27 -10.55 -19.42
N THR A 388 19.48 -11.86 -19.40
CA THR A 388 18.85 -12.76 -18.45
C THR A 388 19.87 -13.17 -17.39
N PRO A 389 19.43 -13.52 -16.16
CA PRO A 389 20.32 -14.11 -15.17
C PRO A 389 21.05 -15.36 -15.70
N THR A 390 22.22 -15.65 -15.16
CA THR A 390 23.07 -16.79 -15.57
C THR A 390 22.29 -18.10 -15.64
N GLY A 391 22.44 -18.84 -16.75
CA GLY A 391 21.76 -20.11 -17.04
C GLY A 391 20.83 -20.09 -18.28
N GLY A 392 20.66 -18.94 -18.93
CA GLY A 392 19.94 -18.86 -20.20
C GLY A 392 20.78 -19.28 -21.39
N VAL A 393 20.12 -19.85 -22.42
CA VAL A 393 20.80 -20.23 -23.67
C VAL A 393 21.14 -18.97 -24.46
N ASP A 394 22.37 -18.87 -24.95
CA ASP A 394 22.79 -17.82 -25.87
C ASP A 394 22.00 -17.92 -27.16
N GLY A 395 21.17 -16.93 -27.44
CA GLY A 395 20.44 -16.79 -28.68
C GLY A 395 21.29 -16.07 -29.73
N GLY A 396 21.29 -16.57 -30.95
CA GLY A 396 22.06 -16.00 -32.05
C GLY A 396 21.74 -14.52 -32.32
N ARG A 397 22.57 -13.85 -33.09
CA ARG A 397 22.43 -12.45 -33.47
C ARG A 397 21.07 -12.16 -34.10
N SER A 398 20.31 -11.29 -33.52
CA SER A 398 19.08 -10.75 -34.10
C SER A 398 19.43 -9.73 -35.22
N GLN A 399 18.73 -9.81 -36.32
CA GLN A 399 19.01 -8.95 -37.50
C GLN A 399 17.94 -7.88 -37.79
N ALA A 400 16.87 -7.77 -37.07
CA ALA A 400 15.84 -6.81 -37.45
C ALA A 400 15.42 -5.88 -36.32
N ALA A 401 15.29 -4.59 -36.63
CA ALA A 401 14.66 -3.61 -35.75
C ALA A 401 13.16 -3.69 -35.99
N GLY A 402 12.44 -4.45 -35.15
CA GLY A 402 11.00 -4.34 -35.02
C GLY A 402 10.64 -3.16 -34.12
N SER A 403 9.49 -2.54 -34.34
CA SER A 403 8.97 -1.54 -33.42
C SER A 403 8.07 -2.18 -32.38
N LEU A 404 8.16 -1.69 -31.17
CA LEU A 404 7.30 -2.02 -30.06
C LEU A 404 6.37 -0.83 -29.81
N ARG A 405 5.06 -1.07 -29.83
CA ARG A 405 4.06 -0.03 -29.60
C ARG A 405 3.15 -0.40 -28.43
N LYS A 406 3.02 0.51 -27.46
CA LYS A 406 2.02 0.38 -26.40
C LYS A 406 0.64 0.65 -26.99
N LEU A 407 -0.26 -0.32 -26.90
CA LEU A 407 -1.64 -0.19 -27.34
C LEU A 407 -2.54 0.32 -26.21
N SER A 408 -2.27 -0.13 -24.99
CA SER A 408 -2.99 0.24 -23.79
C SER A 408 -2.12 -0.03 -22.56
N ALA A 409 -2.61 0.27 -21.37
CA ALA A 409 -1.95 -0.07 -20.12
C ALA A 409 -1.71 -1.59 -19.93
N THR A 410 -2.42 -2.42 -20.69
CA THR A 410 -2.39 -3.89 -20.56
C THR A 410 -2.02 -4.61 -21.85
N GLN A 411 -1.59 -3.88 -22.88
CA GLN A 411 -1.25 -4.47 -24.18
C GLN A 411 -0.11 -3.75 -24.88
N TRP A 412 0.80 -4.55 -25.43
CA TRP A 412 1.87 -4.14 -26.31
C TRP A 412 1.82 -4.92 -27.62
N GLN A 413 2.19 -4.27 -28.70
CA GLN A 413 2.29 -4.87 -30.04
C GLN A 413 3.73 -4.82 -30.54
N VAL A 414 4.21 -5.98 -31.01
CA VAL A 414 5.47 -6.13 -31.74
C VAL A 414 5.12 -6.25 -33.21
N GLU A 415 5.77 -5.46 -34.07
CA GLU A 415 5.53 -5.49 -35.51
C GLU A 415 6.12 -6.75 -36.16
N ALA A 416 5.52 -7.17 -37.28
CA ALA A 416 6.00 -8.28 -38.08
C ALA A 416 7.39 -7.99 -38.66
N GLY A 417 8.17 -9.04 -38.95
CA GLY A 417 9.54 -8.96 -39.44
C GLY A 417 10.59 -8.89 -38.33
N SER A 418 10.17 -8.93 -37.07
CA SER A 418 11.06 -8.94 -35.92
C SER A 418 11.33 -10.37 -35.49
N SER A 419 12.57 -10.84 -35.59
CA SER A 419 12.95 -12.14 -35.03
C SER A 419 14.04 -11.99 -34.00
N GLY A 420 13.87 -12.64 -32.83
CA GLY A 420 14.77 -12.58 -31.69
C GLY A 420 14.02 -12.29 -30.41
N TRP A 421 14.68 -11.67 -29.43
CA TRP A 421 14.10 -11.39 -28.14
C TRP A 421 13.60 -9.94 -28.08
N VAL A 422 12.38 -9.76 -27.58
CA VAL A 422 11.77 -8.45 -27.36
C VAL A 422 11.69 -8.19 -25.85
N VAL A 423 12.24 -7.06 -25.43
CA VAL A 423 12.13 -6.58 -24.04
C VAL A 423 10.98 -5.59 -23.95
N ILE A 424 10.05 -5.87 -23.05
CA ILE A 424 8.96 -4.98 -22.70
C ILE A 424 9.34 -4.23 -21.42
N PRO A 425 9.23 -2.89 -21.39
CA PRO A 425 9.68 -2.07 -20.25
C PRO A 425 8.67 -2.06 -19.11
N GLU A 426 7.94 -3.15 -18.95
CA GLU A 426 7.05 -3.37 -17.80
C GLU A 426 7.78 -4.19 -16.74
N GLU A 427 7.34 -4.03 -15.51
CA GLU A 427 7.86 -4.83 -14.41
C GLU A 427 7.50 -6.31 -14.59
N TYR A 428 8.45 -7.20 -14.27
CA TYR A 428 8.25 -8.63 -14.42
C TYR A 428 7.02 -9.12 -13.64
N SER A 429 6.15 -9.78 -14.35
CA SER A 429 5.01 -10.52 -13.82
C SER A 429 4.63 -11.64 -14.80
N ASP A 430 4.31 -12.82 -14.30
CA ASP A 430 3.80 -13.95 -15.10
C ASP A 430 2.45 -13.61 -15.78
N GLY A 431 1.82 -12.54 -15.35
CA GLY A 431 0.60 -12.01 -15.95
C GLY A 431 0.80 -11.49 -17.37
N TRP A 432 1.99 -11.05 -17.75
CA TRP A 432 2.30 -10.66 -19.12
C TRP A 432 2.58 -11.87 -19.98
N GLN A 433 1.79 -12.08 -21.02
CA GLN A 433 1.78 -13.29 -21.80
C GLN A 433 1.64 -13.00 -23.31
N VAL A 434 2.23 -13.89 -24.10
CA VAL A 434 1.98 -14.08 -25.55
C VAL A 434 1.36 -15.45 -25.72
N ASP A 435 0.15 -15.53 -26.27
CA ASP A 435 -0.59 -16.78 -26.50
C ASP A 435 -0.65 -17.72 -25.29
N GLY A 436 -0.74 -17.13 -24.09
CA GLY A 436 -0.82 -17.87 -22.83
C GLY A 436 0.54 -18.30 -22.25
N VAL A 437 1.65 -17.93 -22.89
CA VAL A 437 3.01 -18.22 -22.41
C VAL A 437 3.57 -16.95 -21.75
N ALA A 438 3.98 -17.07 -20.49
CA ALA A 438 4.61 -15.96 -19.76
C ALA A 438 6.00 -15.65 -20.32
N GLY A 439 6.37 -14.37 -20.28
CA GLY A 439 7.72 -13.95 -20.58
C GLY A 439 8.71 -14.36 -19.49
N ILE A 440 9.98 -14.16 -19.73
CA ILE A 440 11.06 -14.42 -18.76
C ILE A 440 11.56 -13.11 -18.13
N PRO A 441 11.98 -13.15 -16.85
CA PRO A 441 12.58 -11.97 -16.22
C PRO A 441 13.93 -11.63 -16.85
N THR A 442 14.17 -10.35 -17.08
CA THR A 442 15.51 -9.85 -17.38
C THR A 442 16.27 -9.53 -16.10
N LEU A 443 17.57 -9.34 -16.20
CA LEU A 443 18.42 -8.91 -15.09
C LEU A 443 17.95 -7.56 -14.50
N ALA A 444 17.42 -6.69 -15.35
CA ALA A 444 16.88 -5.39 -14.97
C ALA A 444 15.43 -5.47 -14.40
N GLY A 445 14.88 -6.67 -14.21
CA GLY A 445 13.53 -6.86 -13.69
C GLY A 445 12.41 -6.49 -14.67
N THR A 446 12.72 -6.38 -15.97
CA THR A 446 11.73 -6.27 -17.05
C THR A 446 11.42 -7.63 -17.65
N ILE A 447 10.60 -7.68 -18.69
CA ILE A 447 10.12 -8.93 -19.29
C ILE A 447 10.68 -9.08 -20.70
N ALA A 448 11.15 -10.29 -21.01
CA ALA A 448 11.58 -10.64 -22.35
C ALA A 448 10.73 -11.77 -22.94
N PHE A 449 10.42 -11.65 -24.23
CA PHE A 449 9.68 -12.64 -25.02
C PHE A 449 10.48 -13.02 -26.26
N ASP A 450 10.34 -14.29 -26.70
CA ASP A 450 10.83 -14.72 -27.99
C ASP A 450 9.86 -14.26 -29.09
N ALA A 451 10.37 -13.56 -30.09
CA ALA A 451 9.60 -13.07 -31.23
C ALA A 451 9.92 -13.93 -32.47
N PRO A 452 8.98 -14.73 -32.96
CA PRO A 452 9.22 -15.69 -34.08
C PRO A 452 9.31 -15.04 -35.46
N GLY A 453 9.15 -13.75 -35.58
CA GLY A 453 9.17 -13.00 -36.84
C GLY A 453 7.80 -12.52 -37.32
N ASP A 454 6.72 -13.06 -36.79
CA ASP A 454 5.36 -12.56 -37.02
C ASP A 454 4.99 -11.46 -36.04
N ALA A 455 3.95 -10.67 -36.40
CA ALA A 455 3.41 -9.71 -35.47
C ALA A 455 2.83 -10.43 -34.24
N LEU A 456 3.20 -9.99 -33.03
CA LEU A 456 2.66 -10.58 -31.80
C LEU A 456 2.10 -9.51 -30.88
N THR A 457 1.12 -9.91 -30.09
CA THR A 457 0.53 -9.05 -29.06
C THR A 457 0.86 -9.62 -27.70
N VAL A 458 1.55 -8.82 -26.89
CA VAL A 458 1.76 -9.12 -25.49
C VAL A 458 0.61 -8.54 -24.70
N SER A 459 -0.05 -9.32 -23.88
CA SER A 459 -1.19 -8.90 -23.10
C SER A 459 -1.05 -9.29 -21.63
N TYR A 460 -1.57 -8.43 -20.75
CA TYR A 460 -1.67 -8.72 -19.32
C TYR A 460 -2.89 -9.59 -19.05
N ALA A 461 -2.69 -10.89 -18.99
CA ALA A 461 -3.75 -11.89 -18.91
C ALA A 461 -4.73 -11.72 -17.72
N PRO A 462 -4.29 -11.28 -16.51
CA PRO A 462 -5.21 -11.04 -15.40
C PRO A 462 -6.32 -10.03 -15.70
N TRP A 463 -6.10 -9.09 -16.64
CA TRP A 463 -7.07 -8.06 -17.00
C TRP A 463 -8.41 -8.62 -17.46
N ARG A 464 -8.39 -9.76 -18.13
CA ARG A 464 -9.63 -10.44 -18.60
C ARG A 464 -10.59 -10.81 -17.46
N TRP A 465 -10.03 -11.05 -16.26
CA TRP A 465 -10.80 -11.38 -15.06
C TRP A 465 -11.02 -10.17 -14.15
N LEU A 466 -10.05 -9.25 -14.12
CA LEU A 466 -10.09 -8.08 -13.28
C LEU A 466 -11.25 -7.15 -13.65
N LEU A 467 -11.46 -6.90 -14.93
CA LEU A 467 -12.53 -6.03 -15.40
C LEU A 467 -13.92 -6.55 -15.02
N PRO A 468 -14.30 -7.83 -15.32
CA PRO A 468 -15.56 -8.39 -14.85
C PRO A 468 -15.71 -8.41 -13.34
N ALA A 469 -14.64 -8.70 -12.59
CA ALA A 469 -14.65 -8.70 -11.13
C ALA A 469 -14.88 -7.28 -10.56
N THR A 470 -14.32 -6.25 -11.17
CA THR A 470 -14.55 -4.86 -10.79
C THR A 470 -16.01 -4.45 -11.02
N PHE A 471 -16.60 -4.84 -12.16
CA PHE A 471 -18.02 -4.60 -12.41
C PHE A 471 -18.92 -5.35 -11.42
N ALA A 472 -18.63 -6.63 -11.16
CA ALA A 472 -19.36 -7.42 -10.18
C ALA A 472 -19.29 -6.80 -8.78
N SER A 473 -18.09 -6.40 -8.35
CA SER A 473 -17.84 -5.71 -7.07
C SER A 473 -18.68 -4.43 -6.96
N THR A 474 -18.65 -3.59 -8.00
CA THR A 474 -19.40 -2.34 -8.04
C THR A 474 -20.91 -2.58 -8.02
N ALA A 475 -21.40 -3.57 -8.77
CA ALA A 475 -22.84 -3.92 -8.82
C ALA A 475 -23.33 -4.44 -7.45
N VAL A 476 -22.54 -5.28 -6.77
CA VAL A 476 -22.88 -5.78 -5.43
C VAL A 476 -22.91 -4.62 -4.42
N LEU A 477 -21.90 -3.74 -4.43
CA LEU A 477 -21.88 -2.57 -3.55
C LEU A 477 -23.11 -1.68 -3.76
N PHE A 478 -23.45 -1.41 -5.01
CA PHE A 478 -24.63 -0.63 -5.36
C PHE A 478 -25.92 -1.31 -4.87
N ALA A 479 -26.07 -2.62 -5.09
CA ALA A 479 -27.21 -3.39 -4.62
C ALA A 479 -27.36 -3.36 -3.09
N LEU A 480 -26.26 -3.45 -2.36
CA LEU A 480 -26.26 -3.34 -0.89
C LEU A 480 -26.69 -1.95 -0.42
N ILE A 481 -26.22 -0.89 -1.07
CA ILE A 481 -26.61 0.49 -0.75
C ILE A 481 -28.11 0.69 -1.01
N VAL A 482 -28.58 0.32 -2.19
CA VAL A 482 -30.00 0.45 -2.57
C VAL A 482 -30.90 -0.38 -1.66
N GLY A 483 -30.51 -1.63 -1.39
CA GLY A 483 -31.24 -2.50 -0.46
C GLY A 483 -31.34 -1.91 0.94
N GLY A 484 -30.25 -1.35 1.46
CA GLY A 484 -30.21 -0.65 2.74
C GLY A 484 -31.13 0.58 2.77
N LEU A 485 -31.13 1.39 1.72
CA LEU A 485 -32.04 2.56 1.60
C LEU A 485 -33.51 2.15 1.54
N ILE A 486 -33.83 1.11 0.80
CA ILE A 486 -35.21 0.58 0.72
C ILE A 486 -35.68 0.08 2.08
N GLU A 487 -34.85 -0.70 2.76
CA GLU A 487 -35.21 -1.24 4.09
C GLU A 487 -35.31 -0.12 5.14
N HIS A 488 -34.42 0.85 5.12
CA HIS A 488 -34.51 2.04 5.97
C HIS A 488 -35.82 2.79 5.74
N ARG A 489 -36.23 3.02 4.48
CA ARG A 489 -37.51 3.66 4.13
C ARG A 489 -38.70 2.85 4.62
N ARG A 490 -38.66 1.51 4.48
CA ARG A 490 -39.72 0.61 4.95
C ARG A 490 -39.89 0.67 6.47
N THR A 491 -38.78 0.64 7.21
CA THR A 491 -38.78 0.70 8.68
C THR A 491 -39.28 2.06 9.18
N TRP A 492 -38.88 3.15 8.51
CA TRP A 492 -39.33 4.49 8.83
C TRP A 492 -40.85 4.66 8.59
N LEU A 493 -41.39 4.14 7.49
CA LEU A 493 -42.83 4.17 7.19
C LEU A 493 -43.64 3.36 8.20
N ARG A 494 -43.17 2.17 8.59
CA ARG A 494 -43.81 1.33 9.63
C ARG A 494 -43.88 2.04 10.98
N ARG A 495 -42.82 2.74 11.38
CA ARG A 495 -42.81 3.54 12.63
C ARG A 495 -43.79 4.69 12.60
N ARG A 496 -44.07 5.32 11.46
CA ARG A 496 -45.03 6.38 11.30
C ARG A 496 -46.48 5.88 11.26
N SER A 497 -46.73 4.68 10.79
CA SER A 497 -48.05 4.08 10.71
C SER A 497 -48.50 3.37 12.00
N SER A 498 -47.64 3.21 13.00
CA SER A 498 -48.04 2.72 14.31
C SER A 498 -48.80 3.84 15.03
N PRO A 499 -50.13 3.71 15.31
CA PRO A 499 -50.85 4.71 16.06
C PRO A 499 -50.21 4.81 17.44
N THR A 500 -49.86 6.03 17.85
CA THR A 500 -49.57 6.33 19.25
C THR A 500 -50.83 5.96 20.05
N SER A 501 -50.87 4.76 20.61
CA SER A 501 -51.83 4.42 21.63
C SER A 501 -51.54 5.34 22.81
N GLY A 502 -52.35 6.38 22.93
CA GLY A 502 -52.30 7.31 24.03
C GLY A 502 -52.45 6.58 25.36
N ARG A 503 -51.54 6.87 26.24
CA ARG A 503 -51.78 7.01 27.70
C ARG A 503 -50.90 8.16 28.21
#